data_1596b05a0defd4f3c1d0efbc901c3483
#
_entry.id   1596b05a0defd4f3c1d0efbc901c3483
#
_cell.length_a   1.000
_cell.length_b   1.000
_cell.length_c   1.000
_cell.angle_alpha   90.00
_cell.angle_beta   90.00
_cell.angle_gamma   90.00
#
_symmetry.space_group_name_H-M   'P 1'
#
loop_
_entity.id
_entity.type
_entity.pdbx_description
1 polymer ?
#
loop_
_entity_poly.entity_id
_entity_poly.type
_entity_poly.pdbx_seq_one_letter_code
_entity_poly.pdbx_strand_id
1 'polypeptide(L)'
;MHPAKSISVSSLRQSVFICGCFLVLLTCAAPVFAQNGGKAEPLKIEFKRGATSTTIDGVVRGAEEAEYTLTARKGQRLTIKLTSTPVKSSVFQLLGPDNDTLGLEFDANFDYSGVLPKTGDYFISVKRPTSAKGTSRYKMTITVR
;
A
#
# COMPACT_ATOMS: atom_id res chain seq x y z
N MET A 1 77.06 -28.21 32.36
CA MET A 1 76.74 -29.40 33.17
C MET A 1 75.31 -29.80 32.84
N HIS A 2 75.20 -30.86 32.13
CA HIS A 2 74.00 -31.63 31.84
C HIS A 2 73.26 -32.12 33.10
N PRO A 3 72.08 -32.72 33.03
CA PRO A 3 71.45 -33.34 31.89
C PRO A 3 69.94 -33.14 31.75
N ALA A 4 69.52 -33.58 30.54
CA ALA A 4 68.22 -33.97 30.13
C ALA A 4 67.54 -35.08 30.90
N LYS A 5 66.20 -35.19 30.75
CA LYS A 5 65.40 -36.40 30.69
C LYS A 5 63.97 -35.95 30.36
N SER A 6 63.44 -36.19 29.17
CA SER A 6 63.02 -37.45 28.59
C SER A 6 61.73 -38.03 29.18
N ILE A 7 60.71 -38.00 28.34
CA ILE A 7 59.68 -39.02 28.02
C ILE A 7 58.59 -39.27 29.08
N SER A 8 57.33 -39.10 28.71
CA SER A 8 56.47 -40.27 28.57
C SER A 8 55.17 -39.92 27.88
N VAL A 9 54.98 -40.63 26.79
CA VAL A 9 53.73 -40.82 26.05
C VAL A 9 52.89 -41.84 26.83
N SER A 10 51.67 -41.59 27.06
CA SER A 10 50.59 -42.58 27.16
C SER A 10 49.28 -41.81 26.98
N SER A 11 48.73 -41.86 25.82
CA SER A 11 47.75 -42.81 25.28
C SER A 11 46.71 -43.24 26.32
N LEU A 12 45.55 -42.88 26.08
CA LEU A 12 44.38 -43.73 25.95
C LEU A 12 43.08 -43.12 26.46
N ARG A 13 42.15 -43.25 25.57
CA ARG A 13 40.70 -43.49 25.75
C ARG A 13 39.83 -42.30 25.97
N GLN A 14 39.29 -41.86 24.86
CA GLN A 14 37.90 -42.18 24.43
C GLN A 14 36.91 -42.07 25.58
N SER A 15 36.20 -40.95 25.60
CA SER A 15 34.79 -40.98 25.92
C SER A 15 34.10 -39.99 25.04
N VAL A 16 33.43 -40.55 24.07
CA VAL A 16 32.45 -39.91 23.22
C VAL A 16 31.26 -39.57 24.10
N PHE A 17 31.11 -38.31 24.48
CA PHE A 17 29.83 -37.80 24.90
C PHE A 17 29.38 -36.84 23.80
N ILE A 18 28.58 -37.40 22.89
CA ILE A 18 27.76 -36.65 21.97
C ILE A 18 26.68 -36.00 22.80
N CYS A 19 26.96 -34.79 23.29
CA CYS A 19 25.89 -33.92 23.75
C CYS A 19 25.52 -33.01 22.60
N GLY A 20 24.54 -33.50 21.88
CA GLY A 20 23.92 -32.76 20.76
C GLY A 20 23.27 -31.49 21.30
N CYS A 21 24.01 -30.40 21.34
CA CYS A 21 23.40 -29.09 21.36
C CYS A 21 22.90 -28.78 19.97
N PHE A 22 21.66 -29.20 19.71
CA PHE A 22 20.88 -28.70 18.60
C PHE A 22 20.63 -27.21 18.86
N LEU A 23 21.56 -26.38 18.41
CA LEU A 23 21.38 -24.95 18.36
C LEU A 23 20.42 -24.72 17.17
N VAL A 24 19.13 -24.76 17.48
CA VAL A 24 18.10 -24.30 16.55
C VAL A 24 18.30 -22.78 16.42
N LEU A 25 19.09 -22.40 15.43
CA LEU A 25 19.11 -21.04 14.92
C LEU A 25 17.73 -20.75 14.31
N LEU A 26 16.85 -20.24 15.17
CA LEU A 26 15.59 -19.64 14.76
C LEU A 26 15.96 -18.37 13.99
N THR A 27 16.23 -18.49 12.69
CA THR A 27 16.36 -17.37 11.78
C THR A 27 14.97 -16.73 11.71
N CYS A 28 14.77 -15.71 12.53
CA CYS A 28 13.64 -14.81 12.39
C CYS A 28 13.83 -14.09 11.06
N ALA A 29 13.25 -14.65 9.99
CA ALA A 29 13.12 -13.98 8.73
C ALA A 29 12.12 -12.84 8.94
N ALA A 30 12.62 -11.69 9.39
CA ALA A 30 11.86 -10.46 9.31
C ALA A 30 11.55 -10.23 7.83
N PRO A 31 10.29 -10.01 7.44
CA PRO A 31 9.98 -9.59 6.09
C PRO A 31 10.71 -8.27 5.88
N VAL A 32 11.76 -8.29 5.10
CA VAL A 32 12.38 -7.09 4.56
C VAL A 32 11.36 -6.54 3.58
N PHE A 33 10.54 -5.61 4.04
CA PHE A 33 9.80 -4.75 3.11
C PHE A 33 10.87 -3.96 2.36
N ALA A 34 11.19 -4.41 1.16
CA ALA A 34 11.99 -3.64 0.24
C ALA A 34 11.25 -2.33 0.01
N GLN A 35 11.71 -1.26 0.66
CA GLN A 35 11.31 0.09 0.32
C GLN A 35 11.99 0.43 -1.00
N ASN A 36 11.49 -0.17 -2.08
CA ASN A 36 11.72 0.37 -3.40
C ASN A 36 11.03 1.73 -3.39
N GLY A 37 11.77 2.81 -3.54
CA GLY A 37 11.28 4.18 -3.64
C GLY A 37 10.49 4.44 -4.93
N GLY A 38 9.70 3.48 -5.37
CA GLY A 38 8.69 3.61 -6.40
C GLY A 38 7.38 4.10 -5.77
N LYS A 39 6.65 4.92 -6.51
CA LYS A 39 5.28 5.30 -6.17
C LYS A 39 4.48 4.03 -5.84
N ALA A 40 3.81 4.02 -4.71
CA ALA A 40 3.00 2.86 -4.31
C ALA A 40 1.98 2.54 -5.42
N GLU A 41 1.80 1.25 -5.71
CA GLU A 41 0.77 0.84 -6.67
C GLU A 41 -0.61 1.34 -6.22
N PRO A 42 -1.46 1.84 -7.15
CA PRO A 42 -2.81 2.27 -6.83
C PRO A 42 -3.61 1.15 -6.16
N LEU A 43 -4.33 1.47 -5.11
CA LEU A 43 -5.17 0.52 -4.40
C LEU A 43 -6.40 0.16 -5.25
N LYS A 44 -6.61 -1.12 -5.50
CA LYS A 44 -7.78 -1.58 -6.23
C LYS A 44 -9.05 -1.44 -5.40
N ILE A 45 -10.07 -0.78 -5.98
CA ILE A 45 -11.39 -0.64 -5.37
C ILE A 45 -12.19 -1.90 -5.64
N GLU A 46 -12.59 -2.57 -4.57
CA GLU A 46 -13.42 -3.76 -4.63
C GLU A 46 -14.79 -3.52 -3.99
N PHE A 47 -15.81 -4.07 -4.61
CA PHE A 47 -17.17 -4.07 -4.08
C PHE A 47 -17.47 -5.42 -3.43
N LYS A 48 -18.13 -5.39 -2.30
CA LYS A 48 -18.66 -6.62 -1.71
C LYS A 48 -19.61 -7.28 -2.69
N ARG A 49 -19.69 -8.60 -2.65
CA ARG A 49 -20.57 -9.38 -3.55
C ARG A 49 -22.00 -8.83 -3.52
N GLY A 50 -22.51 -8.44 -4.68
CA GLY A 50 -23.86 -7.88 -4.83
C GLY A 50 -23.99 -6.41 -4.44
N ALA A 51 -22.93 -5.77 -3.95
CA ALA A 51 -22.94 -4.34 -3.66
C ALA A 51 -22.59 -3.51 -4.90
N THR A 52 -23.25 -2.38 -5.04
CA THR A 52 -22.97 -1.37 -6.07
C THR A 52 -22.26 -0.13 -5.51
N SER A 53 -22.00 -0.12 -4.21
CA SER A 53 -21.34 0.99 -3.53
C SER A 53 -20.31 0.50 -2.52
N THR A 54 -19.24 1.25 -2.37
CA THR A 54 -18.21 1.05 -1.35
C THR A 54 -17.76 2.38 -0.78
N THR A 55 -17.24 2.38 0.43
CA THR A 55 -16.71 3.58 1.09
C THR A 55 -15.28 3.32 1.51
N ILE A 56 -14.40 4.26 1.24
CA ILE A 56 -12.98 4.23 1.56
C ILE A 56 -12.68 5.41 2.47
N ASP A 57 -12.04 5.13 3.60
CA ASP A 57 -11.51 6.13 4.50
C ASP A 57 -9.99 6.24 4.32
N GLY A 58 -9.46 7.45 4.28
CA GLY A 58 -8.04 7.67 4.09
C GLY A 58 -7.52 8.96 4.71
N VAL A 59 -6.21 9.12 4.62
CA VAL A 59 -5.50 10.31 5.11
C VAL A 59 -4.47 10.73 4.08
N VAL A 60 -4.42 12.02 3.75
CA VAL A 60 -3.36 12.61 2.91
C VAL A 60 -2.65 13.73 3.68
N ARG A 61 -1.32 13.77 3.57
CA ARG A 61 -0.45 14.72 4.27
C ARG A 61 0.41 15.48 3.29
N GLY A 62 0.56 16.76 3.49
CA GLY A 62 1.43 17.56 2.62
C GLY A 62 1.10 17.40 1.14
N ALA A 63 2.06 16.96 0.35
CA ALA A 63 1.92 16.70 -1.08
C ALA A 63 1.62 15.23 -1.42
N GLU A 64 1.28 14.40 -0.42
CA GLU A 64 0.91 13.00 -0.67
C GLU A 64 -0.36 12.91 -1.49
N GLU A 65 -0.40 11.88 -2.33
CA GLU A 65 -1.58 11.48 -3.11
C GLU A 65 -1.94 10.03 -2.75
N ALA A 66 -3.24 9.77 -2.58
CA ALA A 66 -3.77 8.44 -2.42
C ALA A 66 -4.41 8.02 -3.75
N GLU A 67 -3.90 6.95 -4.35
CA GLU A 67 -4.30 6.50 -5.68
C GLU A 67 -5.11 5.22 -5.61
N TYR A 68 -6.16 5.20 -6.41
CA TYR A 68 -7.11 4.09 -6.50
C TYR A 68 -7.38 3.71 -7.95
N THR A 69 -7.62 2.43 -8.19
CA THR A 69 -8.05 1.90 -9.49
C THR A 69 -9.42 1.26 -9.37
N LEU A 70 -10.32 1.61 -10.29
CA LEU A 70 -11.68 1.09 -10.38
C LEU A 70 -11.90 0.49 -11.77
N THR A 71 -12.11 -0.80 -11.86
CA THR A 71 -12.53 -1.45 -13.11
C THR A 71 -14.03 -1.26 -13.32
N ALA A 72 -14.42 -0.67 -14.44
CA ALA A 72 -15.81 -0.42 -14.75
C ALA A 72 -16.09 -0.58 -16.26
N ARG A 73 -17.38 -0.62 -16.63
CA ARG A 73 -17.83 -0.85 -18.01
C ARG A 73 -18.45 0.41 -18.60
N LYS A 74 -18.29 0.55 -19.91
CA LYS A 74 -19.01 1.57 -20.70
C LYS A 74 -20.51 1.51 -20.41
N GLY A 75 -21.11 2.67 -20.23
CA GLY A 75 -22.54 2.81 -19.99
C GLY A 75 -22.96 2.72 -18.52
N GLN A 76 -22.08 2.26 -17.62
CA GLN A 76 -22.35 2.33 -16.19
C GLN A 76 -22.33 3.79 -15.70
N ARG A 77 -23.15 4.08 -14.70
CA ARG A 77 -23.11 5.37 -14.01
C ARG A 77 -22.20 5.29 -12.80
N LEU A 78 -21.17 6.09 -12.81
CA LEU A 78 -20.26 6.27 -11.67
C LEU A 78 -20.67 7.50 -10.89
N THR A 79 -20.77 7.36 -9.57
CA THR A 79 -20.95 8.46 -8.63
C THR A 79 -19.86 8.38 -7.59
N ILE A 80 -19.13 9.48 -7.36
CA ILE A 80 -18.12 9.62 -6.34
C ILE A 80 -18.54 10.80 -5.46
N LYS A 81 -18.51 10.59 -4.14
CA LYS A 81 -18.70 11.65 -3.13
C LYS A 81 -17.51 11.65 -2.20
N LEU A 82 -16.83 12.77 -2.10
CA LEU A 82 -15.68 12.98 -1.24
C LEU A 82 -16.05 13.97 -0.13
N THR A 83 -15.87 13.55 1.11
CA THR A 83 -15.95 14.43 2.28
C THR A 83 -14.61 14.42 2.99
N SER A 84 -14.24 15.54 3.62
CA SER A 84 -12.94 15.63 4.31
C SER A 84 -13.03 16.44 5.59
N THR A 85 -12.07 16.18 6.48
CA THR A 85 -11.85 16.92 7.73
C THR A 85 -10.40 17.39 7.78
N PRO A 86 -10.15 18.70 7.78
CA PRO A 86 -11.09 19.81 7.66
C PRO A 86 -11.94 19.77 6.39
N VAL A 87 -13.08 20.46 6.42
CA VAL A 87 -14.00 20.51 5.27
C VAL A 87 -13.29 21.05 4.03
N LYS A 88 -13.49 20.39 2.88
CA LYS A 88 -12.85 20.72 1.60
C LYS A 88 -11.32 20.72 1.61
N SER A 89 -10.71 19.98 2.54
CA SER A 89 -9.25 19.82 2.61
C SER A 89 -8.69 18.66 1.77
N SER A 90 -9.55 17.93 1.08
CA SER A 90 -9.19 16.95 0.05
C SER A 90 -10.03 17.17 -1.20
N VAL A 91 -9.43 16.93 -2.34
CA VAL A 91 -10.05 16.92 -3.67
C VAL A 91 -9.65 15.64 -4.39
N PHE A 92 -10.36 15.26 -5.42
CA PHE A 92 -9.95 14.12 -6.23
C PHE A 92 -9.89 14.47 -7.73
N GLN A 93 -9.06 13.73 -8.45
CA GLN A 93 -9.04 13.67 -9.90
C GLN A 93 -9.55 12.31 -10.34
N LEU A 94 -10.31 12.27 -11.43
CA LEU A 94 -10.78 11.05 -12.07
C LEU A 94 -10.27 11.00 -13.50
N LEU A 95 -9.51 9.96 -13.82
CA LEU A 95 -9.00 9.68 -15.15
C LEU A 95 -9.67 8.42 -15.72
N GLY A 96 -10.02 8.46 -16.99
CA GLY A 96 -10.49 7.31 -17.73
C GLY A 96 -9.37 6.38 -18.18
N PRO A 97 -9.70 5.24 -18.83
CA PRO A 97 -8.72 4.25 -19.30
C PRO A 97 -7.67 4.80 -20.25
N ASP A 98 -7.97 5.86 -20.99
CA ASP A 98 -7.03 6.53 -21.91
C ASP A 98 -6.40 7.78 -21.28
N ASN A 99 -6.41 7.90 -19.97
CA ASN A 99 -5.97 9.07 -19.22
C ASN A 99 -6.77 10.36 -19.49
N ASP A 100 -7.95 10.24 -20.11
CA ASP A 100 -8.86 11.36 -20.28
C ASP A 100 -9.39 11.81 -18.92
N THR A 101 -9.31 13.10 -18.61
CA THR A 101 -9.89 13.64 -17.39
C THR A 101 -11.41 13.61 -17.46
N LEU A 102 -12.06 13.03 -16.46
CA LEU A 102 -13.50 13.01 -16.29
C LEU A 102 -13.89 13.94 -15.14
N GLY A 103 -14.86 14.80 -15.39
CA GLY A 103 -15.31 15.80 -14.42
C GLY A 103 -14.52 17.11 -14.53
N LEU A 104 -14.43 17.82 -13.43
CA LEU A 104 -13.73 19.11 -13.37
C LEU A 104 -12.23 18.91 -13.22
N GLU A 105 -11.44 19.88 -13.70
CA GLU A 105 -10.01 19.88 -13.48
C GLU A 105 -9.68 20.01 -11.98
N PHE A 106 -8.54 19.57 -11.61
CA PHE A 106 -7.87 19.27 -10.36
C PHE A 106 -8.35 19.89 -9.04
N ASP A 107 -8.83 21.10 -8.97
CA ASP A 107 -8.99 21.78 -7.69
C ASP A 107 -10.44 21.91 -7.18
N ALA A 108 -11.39 21.28 -7.86
CA ALA A 108 -12.80 21.47 -7.57
C ALA A 108 -13.65 20.18 -7.46
N ASN A 109 -13.06 18.99 -7.61
CA ASN A 109 -13.84 17.77 -7.55
C ASN A 109 -14.02 17.29 -6.11
N PHE A 110 -15.18 17.58 -5.54
CA PHE A 110 -15.67 16.96 -4.31
C PHE A 110 -16.71 15.87 -4.61
N ASP A 111 -17.43 16.03 -5.72
CA ASP A 111 -18.46 15.11 -6.19
C ASP A 111 -18.32 14.91 -7.70
N TYR A 112 -18.64 13.69 -8.14
CA TYR A 112 -18.76 13.34 -9.55
C TYR A 112 -19.98 12.47 -9.76
N SER A 113 -20.70 12.69 -10.84
CA SER A 113 -21.76 11.77 -11.30
C SER A 113 -21.84 11.82 -12.83
N GLY A 114 -21.57 10.69 -13.48
CA GLY A 114 -21.57 10.60 -14.93
C GLY A 114 -21.71 9.18 -15.44
N VAL A 115 -22.07 9.05 -16.73
CA VAL A 115 -22.05 7.78 -17.44
C VAL A 115 -20.64 7.56 -17.99
N LEU A 116 -20.09 6.38 -17.74
CA LEU A 116 -18.75 6.03 -18.17
C LEU A 116 -18.67 5.82 -19.68
N PRO A 117 -17.76 6.51 -20.38
CA PRO A 117 -17.68 6.45 -21.85
C PRO A 117 -17.03 5.17 -22.37
N LYS A 118 -16.20 4.51 -21.57
CA LYS A 118 -15.35 3.37 -21.97
C LYS A 118 -15.38 2.26 -20.92
N THR A 119 -15.04 1.04 -21.35
CA THR A 119 -14.76 -0.08 -20.44
C THR A 119 -13.26 -0.09 -20.16
N GLY A 120 -12.87 -0.26 -18.89
CA GLY A 120 -11.47 -0.34 -18.48
C GLY A 120 -11.26 0.10 -17.05
N ASP A 121 -10.02 0.40 -16.75
CA ASP A 121 -9.60 0.86 -15.43
C ASP A 121 -9.62 2.38 -15.35
N TYR A 122 -10.34 2.88 -14.37
CA TYR A 122 -10.44 4.29 -14.03
C TYR A 122 -9.53 4.57 -12.84
N PHE A 123 -8.78 5.66 -12.91
CA PHE A 123 -7.85 6.07 -11.86
C PHE A 123 -8.43 7.24 -11.08
N ILE A 124 -8.42 7.10 -9.77
CA ILE A 124 -8.89 8.13 -8.84
C ILE A 124 -7.71 8.52 -7.96
N SER A 125 -7.28 9.77 -8.05
CA SER A 125 -6.21 10.31 -7.20
C SER A 125 -6.81 11.30 -6.21
N VAL A 126 -6.66 11.05 -4.92
CA VAL A 126 -7.12 11.95 -3.85
C VAL A 126 -5.90 12.67 -3.29
N LYS A 127 -5.95 13.99 -3.30
CA LYS A 127 -4.90 14.86 -2.79
C LYS A 127 -5.46 16.03 -2.01
N ARG A 128 -4.58 16.80 -1.45
CA ARG A 128 -4.94 18.08 -0.85
C ARG A 128 -4.89 19.19 -1.90
N PRO A 129 -5.81 20.18 -1.86
CA PRO A 129 -5.65 21.40 -2.65
C PRO A 129 -4.31 22.07 -2.35
N THR A 130 -3.72 22.71 -3.34
CA THR A 130 -2.40 23.39 -3.20
C THR A 130 -2.38 24.42 -2.07
N SER A 131 -3.52 25.04 -1.77
CA SER A 131 -3.69 26.02 -0.69
C SER A 131 -3.78 25.40 0.71
N ALA A 132 -4.05 24.12 0.83
CA ALA A 132 -4.28 23.48 2.13
C ALA A 132 -2.95 23.04 2.78
N LYS A 133 -2.80 23.27 4.10
CA LYS A 133 -1.64 22.84 4.89
C LYS A 133 -2.03 21.76 5.91
N GLY A 134 -1.07 20.92 6.32
CA GLY A 134 -1.25 19.92 7.38
C GLY A 134 -1.74 18.56 6.86
N THR A 135 -2.67 17.95 7.54
CA THR A 135 -3.23 16.62 7.27
C THR A 135 -4.72 16.73 6.97
N SER A 136 -5.18 15.98 5.99
CA SER A 136 -6.60 15.81 5.68
C SER A 136 -7.02 14.37 5.84
N ARG A 137 -8.09 14.12 6.59
CA ARG A 137 -8.79 12.84 6.60
C ARG A 137 -9.95 12.94 5.63
N TYR A 138 -10.14 11.91 4.81
CA TYR A 138 -11.24 11.89 3.86
C TYR A 138 -12.03 10.59 3.94
N LYS A 139 -13.26 10.70 3.52
CA LYS A 139 -14.16 9.57 3.25
C LYS A 139 -14.68 9.71 1.83
N MET A 140 -14.40 8.71 1.00
CA MET A 140 -14.82 8.66 -0.39
C MET A 140 -15.82 7.53 -0.59
N THR A 141 -17.03 7.85 -0.98
CA THR A 141 -18.07 6.89 -1.33
C THR A 141 -18.18 6.78 -2.84
N ILE A 142 -18.05 5.57 -3.35
CA ILE A 142 -18.06 5.25 -4.78
C ILE A 142 -19.25 4.34 -5.05
N THR A 143 -20.05 4.69 -6.05
CA THR A 143 -21.21 3.91 -6.48
C THR A 143 -21.12 3.68 -7.98
N VAL A 144 -21.31 2.43 -8.43
CA VAL A 144 -21.37 2.03 -9.84
C VAL A 144 -22.67 1.28 -10.11
N ARG A 145 -23.43 1.72 -11.10
CA ARG A 145 -24.72 1.13 -11.46
C ARG A 145 -24.87 0.98 -12.98
#